data_eef4bd0b65fa7bcd7863c09824048e1c
#
_entry.id   eef4bd0b65fa7bcd7863c09824048e1c
#
_cell.length_a   1.000
_cell.length_b   1.000
_cell.length_c   1.000
_cell.angle_alpha   90.00
_cell.angle_beta   90.00
_cell.angle_gamma   90.00
#
_symmetry.space_group_name_H-M   'P 1'
#
loop_
_entity.id
_entity.type
_entity.pdbx_description
1 polymer ?
#
loop_
_entity_poly.entity_id
_entity_poly.type
_entity_poly.pdbx_seq_one_letter_code
_entity_poly.pdbx_strand_id
1 'polypeptide(L)'
;VKAGRQTGDNGPNMSRPKEILEAFGLEKLAYVGSMVKGGKSMGFIKVDDHIYTVNVGNYIGQDFGRIVAIRPDQIIIQEMVEDTDGSWQHREGNITRSDSANETEATK
;
A
#
# COMPACT_ATOMS: atom_id res chain seq x y z
N VAL A 1 -31.72 2.13 -4.62
CA VAL A 1 -31.22 2.28 -4.83
C VAL A 1 -30.63 2.11 -5.08
N LYS A 2 -30.61 1.92 -5.27
CA LYS A 2 -29.85 1.80 -5.58
C LYS A 2 -29.26 2.70 -6.12
N ALA A 3 -29.77 3.43 -6.50
CA ALA A 3 -29.11 4.46 -7.06
C ALA A 3 -28.02 4.86 -6.28
N GLY A 4 -28.34 5.10 -5.16
CA GLY A 4 -27.38 5.49 -4.35
C GLY A 4 -26.23 4.64 -4.36
N ARG A 5 -26.42 3.52 -4.69
CA ARG A 5 -25.46 2.70 -4.68
C ARG A 5 -24.50 3.00 -5.60
N GLN A 6 -24.79 3.75 -6.50
CA GLN A 6 -23.91 4.11 -7.41
C GLN A 6 -22.79 4.78 -6.81
N THR A 7 -23.03 5.60 -5.84
CA THR A 7 -21.96 6.27 -5.25
C THR A 7 -21.05 5.30 -4.64
N GLY A 8 -21.54 4.24 -4.18
CA GLY A 8 -20.70 3.29 -3.59
C GLY A 8 -19.78 2.66 -4.58
N ASP A 9 -20.13 2.72 -5.84
CA ASP A 9 -19.30 2.12 -6.82
C ASP A 9 -17.99 2.80 -6.98
N ASN A 10 -17.89 4.05 -6.63
CA ASN A 10 -16.65 4.77 -6.78
C ASN A 10 -15.80 4.73 -5.53
N GLY A 11 -16.33 4.24 -4.46
CA GLY A 11 -15.59 4.20 -3.23
C GLY A 11 -14.99 2.85 -2.95
N PRO A 12 -14.27 2.74 -1.85
CA PRO A 12 -13.67 1.46 -1.49
C PRO A 12 -14.71 0.49 -0.97
N ASN A 13 -14.39 -0.78 -1.01
CA ASN A 13 -15.27 -1.80 -0.48
C ASN A 13 -15.14 -1.82 1.03
N MET A 14 -16.10 -1.24 1.71
CA MET A 14 -16.04 -1.12 3.16
C MET A 14 -16.39 -2.41 3.87
N SER A 15 -16.95 -3.37 3.17
CA SER A 15 -17.36 -4.60 3.83
C SER A 15 -16.28 -5.68 3.81
N ARG A 16 -15.18 -5.48 3.13
CA ARG A 16 -14.15 -6.51 3.16
C ARG A 16 -13.33 -6.38 4.44
N PRO A 17 -12.83 -7.49 4.97
CA PRO A 17 -11.99 -7.42 6.16
C PRO A 17 -10.70 -6.68 5.84
N LYS A 18 -10.20 -5.91 6.77
CA LYS A 18 -8.97 -5.18 6.55
C LYS A 18 -7.78 -6.09 6.73
N GLU A 19 -6.73 -5.81 5.96
CA GLU A 19 -5.51 -6.57 6.08
C GLU A 19 -4.63 -5.96 7.16
N ILE A 20 -3.66 -6.71 7.62
CA ILE A 20 -2.84 -6.28 8.73
C ILE A 20 -2.19 -4.93 8.51
N LEU A 21 -1.66 -4.72 7.33
CA LEU A 21 -0.93 -3.47 7.08
C LEU A 21 -1.83 -2.27 6.86
N GLU A 22 -3.13 -2.48 6.84
CA GLU A 22 -4.04 -1.35 6.76
C GLU A 22 -4.20 -0.64 8.11
N ALA A 23 -3.67 -1.21 9.16
CA ALA A 23 -3.71 -0.57 10.48
C ALA A 23 -2.64 0.50 10.62
N PHE A 24 -1.71 0.60 9.68
CA PHE A 24 -0.59 1.52 9.78
C PHE A 24 -0.61 2.51 8.64
N GLY A 25 -0.26 3.76 8.91
CA GLY A 25 -0.10 4.73 7.84
C GLY A 25 1.14 4.39 7.02
N LEU A 26 1.21 4.85 5.79
CA LEU A 26 2.34 4.53 4.93
C LEU A 26 3.66 4.99 5.53
N GLU A 27 3.64 6.05 6.31
CA GLU A 27 4.86 6.57 6.89
C GLU A 27 5.46 5.63 7.94
N LYS A 28 4.69 4.65 8.41
CA LYS A 28 5.19 3.70 9.37
C LYS A 28 5.71 2.43 8.73
N LEU A 29 5.58 2.31 7.43
CA LEU A 29 5.94 1.10 6.73
C LEU A 29 7.26 1.29 6.00
N ALA A 30 8.17 0.37 6.15
CA ALA A 30 9.46 0.45 5.49
C ALA A 30 9.58 -0.67 4.47
N TYR A 31 9.88 -0.32 3.23
CA TYR A 31 10.05 -1.31 2.18
C TYR A 31 11.50 -1.76 2.23
N VAL A 32 11.76 -2.94 2.72
CA VAL A 32 13.12 -3.38 3.00
C VAL A 32 13.67 -4.41 2.05
N GLY A 33 12.86 -4.92 1.16
CA GLY A 33 13.36 -5.91 0.20
C GLY A 33 12.29 -6.38 -0.74
N SER A 34 12.70 -7.07 -1.78
CA SER A 34 11.75 -7.65 -2.72
C SER A 34 12.34 -8.92 -3.30
N MET A 35 11.48 -9.73 -3.89
CA MET A 35 11.93 -10.90 -4.61
C MET A 35 10.92 -11.23 -5.69
N VAL A 36 11.37 -11.99 -6.67
CA VAL A 36 10.50 -12.45 -7.74
C VAL A 36 10.49 -13.96 -7.67
N LYS A 37 9.32 -14.54 -7.65
CA LYS A 37 9.18 -15.97 -7.61
C LYS A 37 8.06 -16.39 -8.53
N GLY A 38 8.34 -17.27 -9.47
CA GLY A 38 7.30 -17.72 -10.38
C GLY A 38 6.71 -16.61 -11.23
N GLY A 39 7.51 -15.62 -11.56
CA GLY A 39 7.02 -14.51 -12.36
C GLY A 39 6.26 -13.46 -11.57
N LYS A 40 6.16 -13.62 -10.25
CA LYS A 40 5.45 -12.65 -9.43
C LYS A 40 6.40 -11.92 -8.52
N SER A 41 6.24 -10.63 -8.41
CA SER A 41 7.05 -9.80 -7.52
C SER A 41 6.40 -9.72 -6.15
N MET A 42 7.22 -9.84 -5.11
CA MET A 42 6.75 -9.71 -3.76
C MET A 42 7.62 -8.69 -3.06
N GLY A 43 7.05 -7.98 -2.10
CA GLY A 43 7.81 -7.01 -1.33
C GLY A 43 7.82 -7.39 0.13
N PHE A 44 8.82 -6.92 0.85
CA PHE A 44 8.90 -7.13 2.27
C PHE A 44 8.78 -5.80 2.97
N ILE A 45 7.81 -5.70 3.86
CA ILE A 45 7.51 -4.47 4.58
C ILE A 45 7.82 -4.68 6.04
N LYS A 46 8.62 -3.79 6.61
CA LYS A 46 8.93 -3.87 8.02
C LYS A 46 8.13 -2.81 8.75
N VAL A 47 7.47 -3.19 9.83
CA VAL A 47 6.79 -2.26 10.69
C VAL A 47 7.01 -2.74 12.11
N ASP A 48 7.43 -1.84 12.97
CA ASP A 48 7.87 -2.19 14.32
C ASP A 48 8.99 -3.22 14.19
N ASP A 49 8.85 -4.36 14.75
CA ASP A 49 9.88 -5.39 14.67
C ASP A 49 9.45 -6.56 13.81
N HIS A 50 8.45 -6.38 13.00
CA HIS A 50 7.93 -7.47 12.20
C HIS A 50 8.11 -7.19 10.71
N ILE A 51 8.28 -8.26 9.94
CA ILE A 51 8.38 -8.14 8.49
C ILE A 51 7.24 -8.92 7.88
N TYR A 52 6.51 -8.26 6.99
CA TYR A 52 5.37 -8.87 6.31
C TYR A 52 5.64 -8.93 4.81
N THR A 53 5.20 -10.00 4.18
CA THR A 53 5.33 -10.14 2.73
C THR A 53 4.07 -9.60 2.07
N VAL A 54 4.24 -8.81 1.04
CA VAL A 54 3.11 -8.25 0.32
C VAL A 54 3.21 -8.58 -1.17
N ASN A 55 2.05 -8.65 -1.81
CA ASN A 55 1.95 -8.93 -3.23
C ASN A 55 1.11 -7.87 -3.89
N VAL A 56 1.18 -7.80 -5.21
CA VAL A 56 0.30 -6.90 -5.96
C VAL A 56 -1.14 -7.30 -5.62
N GLY A 57 -1.96 -6.35 -5.30
CA GLY A 57 -3.34 -6.57 -4.91
C GLY A 57 -3.59 -6.52 -3.43
N ASN A 58 -2.53 -6.57 -2.61
CA ASN A 58 -2.71 -6.44 -1.17
C ASN A 58 -3.02 -5.00 -0.81
N TYR A 59 -3.64 -4.81 0.35
CA TYR A 59 -3.99 -3.47 0.81
C TYR A 59 -3.06 -3.06 1.94
N ILE A 60 -2.59 -1.83 1.91
CA ILE A 60 -1.71 -1.31 2.95
C ILE A 60 -2.02 0.17 3.16
N GLY A 61 -1.67 0.67 4.31
CA GLY A 61 -1.91 2.06 4.63
C GLY A 61 -3.33 2.29 5.12
N GLN A 62 -3.65 3.50 5.45
CA GLN A 62 -4.93 3.81 6.06
C GLN A 62 -5.94 4.43 5.10
N ASP A 63 -5.57 4.65 3.85
CA ASP A 63 -6.43 5.28 2.87
C ASP A 63 -6.82 4.30 1.76
N PHE A 64 -7.11 3.07 2.13
CA PHE A 64 -7.54 2.04 1.19
C PHE A 64 -6.52 1.83 0.07
N GLY A 65 -5.25 1.86 0.42
CA GLY A 65 -4.19 1.73 -0.55
C GLY A 65 -4.06 0.31 -1.06
N ARG A 66 -4.06 0.16 -2.36
CA ARG A 66 -3.90 -1.15 -2.96
C ARG A 66 -2.61 -1.16 -3.73
N ILE A 67 -1.80 -2.18 -3.54
CA ILE A 67 -0.54 -2.29 -4.22
C ILE A 67 -0.78 -2.62 -5.68
N VAL A 68 -0.33 -1.76 -6.58
CA VAL A 68 -0.51 -1.98 -8.00
C VAL A 68 0.78 -2.38 -8.70
N ALA A 69 1.93 -2.11 -8.12
CA ALA A 69 3.20 -2.56 -8.68
C ALA A 69 4.24 -2.66 -7.58
N ILE A 70 5.10 -3.65 -7.67
CA ILE A 70 6.22 -3.80 -6.75
C ILE A 70 7.49 -3.77 -7.59
N ARG A 71 8.28 -2.73 -7.40
CA ARG A 71 9.51 -2.55 -8.15
C ARG A 71 10.70 -2.67 -7.22
N PRO A 72 11.88 -2.90 -7.73
CA PRO A 72 13.04 -3.07 -6.85
C PRO A 72 13.31 -1.85 -5.95
N ASP A 73 12.94 -0.67 -6.40
CA ASP A 73 13.23 0.55 -5.65
C ASP A 73 12.01 1.13 -4.94
N GLN A 74 10.80 0.67 -5.26
CA GLN A 74 9.62 1.23 -4.63
C GLN A 74 8.38 0.38 -4.87
N ILE A 75 7.40 0.57 -4.02
CA ILE A 75 6.10 -0.06 -4.20
C ILE A 75 5.14 1.05 -4.58
N ILE A 76 4.37 0.84 -5.64
CA ILE A 76 3.39 1.83 -6.11
C ILE A 76 2.02 1.42 -5.58
N ILE A 77 1.32 2.38 -5.00
CA ILE A 77 0.06 2.14 -4.33
C ILE A 77 -0.98 3.09 -4.88
N GLN A 78 -2.19 2.60 -5.09
CA GLN A 78 -3.29 3.46 -5.47
C GLN A 78 -4.17 3.62 -4.24
N GLU A 79 -4.30 4.83 -3.75
CA GLU A 79 -5.11 5.11 -2.57
C GLU A 79 -6.42 5.76 -2.98
N MET A 80 -7.38 5.76 -2.07
CA MET A 80 -8.65 6.43 -2.31
C MET A 80 -8.92 7.35 -1.14
N VAL A 81 -9.25 8.59 -1.45
CA VAL A 81 -9.57 9.58 -0.42
C VAL A 81 -10.90 10.21 -0.77
N GLU A 82 -11.65 10.56 0.26
CA GLU A 82 -12.96 11.17 0.06
C GLU A 82 -12.81 12.67 0.01
N ASP A 83 -13.42 13.27 -0.99
CA ASP A 83 -13.37 14.69 -1.16
C ASP A 83 -14.41 15.35 -0.29
N THR A 84 -14.38 16.67 -0.17
CA THR A 84 -15.30 17.37 0.69
C THR A 84 -16.75 17.25 0.23
N ASP A 85 -16.96 17.00 -1.04
CA ASP A 85 -18.32 16.85 -1.54
C ASP A 85 -18.81 15.40 -1.49
N GLY A 86 -18.05 14.52 -0.88
CA GLY A 86 -18.45 13.13 -0.74
C GLY A 86 -18.01 12.22 -1.86
N SER A 87 -17.35 12.74 -2.88
CA SER A 87 -16.91 11.88 -3.95
C SER A 87 -15.55 11.30 -3.62
N TRP A 88 -15.24 10.16 -4.20
CA TRP A 88 -13.99 9.47 -3.96
C TRP A 88 -13.01 9.73 -5.08
N GLN A 89 -11.77 10.05 -4.70
CA GLN A 89 -10.71 10.33 -5.65
C GLN A 89 -9.61 9.31 -5.50
N HIS A 90 -8.97 8.95 -6.59
CA HIS A 90 -7.82 8.08 -6.53
C HIS A 90 -6.57 8.94 -6.40
N ARG A 91 -5.61 8.43 -5.64
CA ARG A 91 -4.36 9.15 -5.43
C ARG A 91 -3.24 8.14 -5.47
N GLU A 92 -2.15 8.46 -6.12
CA GLU A 92 -1.04 7.54 -6.17
C GLU A 92 -0.11 7.80 -4.99
N GLY A 93 0.30 6.73 -4.32
CA GLY A 93 1.30 6.84 -3.28
C GLY A 93 2.40 5.85 -3.58
N ASN A 94 3.47 5.93 -2.84
CA ASN A 94 4.52 4.96 -2.97
C ASN A 94 5.32 4.82 -1.71
N ILE A 95 6.03 3.70 -1.58
CA ILE A 95 6.97 3.49 -0.51
C ILE A 95 8.30 3.18 -1.16
N THR A 96 9.28 4.04 -0.93
CA THR A 96 10.61 3.88 -1.51
C THR A 96 11.43 2.92 -0.66
N ARG A 97 12.35 2.21 -1.29
CA ARG A 97 13.22 1.30 -0.56
C ARG A 97 13.97 2.03 0.53
N SER A 98 13.82 1.55 1.74
CA SER A 98 14.47 2.22 2.85
C SER A 98 15.84 1.62 3.16
N ASP A 99 16.08 0.41 2.75
CA ASP A 99 17.38 -0.16 3.04
C ASP A 99 18.48 0.53 2.25
N SER A 100 18.16 1.12 1.15
CA SER A 100 19.15 1.83 0.42
C SER A 100 19.64 2.98 1.21
N ALA A 101 18.75 3.66 1.88
CA ALA A 101 19.13 4.76 2.68
C ALA A 101 19.94 4.30 3.84
N ASN A 102 19.59 3.21 4.38
CA ASN A 102 20.30 2.71 5.48
C ASN A 102 21.69 2.32 5.12
N GLU A 103 21.87 1.79 3.97
CA GLU A 103 23.11 1.42 3.62
C GLU A 103 24.03 2.51 3.50
N THR A 104 23.56 3.61 3.10
CA THR A 104 24.37 4.70 3.00
C THR A 104 24.91 5.08 4.25
N GLU A 105 24.14 5.02 5.26
CA GLU A 105 24.62 5.41 6.43
C GLU A 105 25.41 4.41 7.06
N ALA A 106 25.12 3.29 6.76
CA ALA A 106 25.83 2.33 7.40
C ALA A 106 27.21 2.41 7.03
N THR A 107 27.29 2.82 6.09
CA THR A 107 28.51 2.88 5.79
C THR A 107 29.19 3.92 6.33
N LYS A 108 28.30 3.78 6.66
CA LYS A 108 28.67 4.11 7.14
C LYS A 108 29.00 4.16 7.55
#